data_ee5487483fc92384dafd09a52ca192ff
#
_entry.id   ee5487483fc92384dafd09a52ca192ff
#
_cell.length_a   1.000
_cell.length_b   1.000
_cell.length_c   1.000
_cell.angle_alpha   90.00
_cell.angle_beta   90.00
_cell.angle_gamma   90.00
#
_symmetry.space_group_name_H-M   'P 1'
#
loop_
_entity.id
_entity.type
_entity.pdbx_description
1 polymer ?
#
loop_
_entity_poly.entity_id
_entity_poly.type
_entity_poly.pdbx_seq_one_letter_code
_entity_poly.pdbx_strand_id
1 'polypeptide(L)'
;YVVHTYSGYENKVAQDLMTMVENRRIQDLICDVKVPTETVLEEVLDKRGNKTGEKEVQRKLYPGYVFVKMVMNDNTWYIVRNTRGCTGFVGPESKPEPLSEAEVAKMGVETTAELTVDYKVGDTVEITAGPMEGSVGTVEEIDIPARKVRVKITMFGRELPAELELHQVKLF
;
A
#
# COMPACT_ATOMS: atom_id res chain seq x y z
N TYR A 1 -7.24 8.71 9.90
CA TYR A 1 -7.06 10.16 10.12
C TYR A 1 -5.86 10.68 9.32
N VAL A 2 -5.92 11.92 8.91
CA VAL A 2 -4.86 12.61 8.18
C VAL A 2 -4.25 13.68 9.09
N VAL A 3 -2.93 13.73 9.09
CA VAL A 3 -2.16 14.69 9.88
C VAL A 3 -1.34 15.56 8.93
N HIS A 4 -1.39 16.86 9.13
CA HIS A 4 -0.58 17.81 8.39
C HIS A 4 0.79 17.99 9.08
N THR A 5 1.85 18.00 8.27
CA THR A 5 3.23 18.18 8.74
C THR A 5 3.93 19.28 7.96
N TYR A 6 5.08 19.69 8.44
CA TYR A 6 5.98 20.51 7.62
C TYR A 6 6.49 19.69 6.44
N SER A 7 6.64 20.32 5.29
CA SER A 7 7.17 19.68 4.08
C SER A 7 8.57 19.12 4.33
N GLY A 8 8.77 17.86 3.98
CA GLY A 8 10.01 17.14 4.22
C GLY A 8 10.11 16.43 5.58
N TYR A 9 9.16 16.66 6.48
CA TYR A 9 9.14 16.04 7.81
C TYR A 9 8.24 14.80 7.92
N GLU A 10 7.58 14.40 6.85
CA GLU A 10 6.58 13.34 6.85
C GLU A 10 7.14 12.01 7.37
N ASN A 11 8.28 11.57 6.84
CA ASN A 11 8.91 10.33 7.27
C ASN A 11 9.40 10.42 8.72
N LYS A 12 9.93 11.57 9.11
CA LYS A 12 10.39 11.79 10.48
C LYS A 12 9.23 11.78 11.47
N VAL A 13 8.13 12.43 11.15
CA VAL A 13 6.92 12.43 11.98
C VAL A 13 6.39 11.02 12.12
N ALA A 14 6.31 10.26 11.02
CA ALA A 14 5.88 8.86 11.05
C ALA A 14 6.79 8.00 11.95
N GLN A 15 8.10 8.14 11.85
CA GLN A 15 9.06 7.40 12.64
C GLN A 15 9.00 7.79 14.12
N ASP A 16 8.98 9.07 14.42
CA ASP A 16 8.92 9.58 15.80
C ASP A 16 7.61 9.15 16.47
N LEU A 17 6.50 9.16 15.73
CA LEU A 17 5.20 8.71 16.22
C LEU A 17 5.19 7.21 16.51
N MET A 18 5.71 6.39 15.61
CA MET A 18 5.82 4.94 15.83
C MET A 18 6.72 4.60 17.01
N THR A 19 7.84 5.29 17.17
CA THR A 19 8.72 5.14 18.33
C THR A 19 8.00 5.49 19.64
N MET A 20 7.20 6.53 19.62
CA MET A 20 6.42 6.95 20.78
C MET A 20 5.32 5.94 21.13
N VAL A 21 4.68 5.36 20.12
CA VAL A 21 3.69 4.28 20.26
C VAL A 21 4.30 3.05 20.91
N GLU A 22 5.48 2.64 20.46
CA GLU A 22 6.22 1.50 21.03
C GLU A 22 6.63 1.78 22.49
N ASN A 23 7.19 2.95 22.77
CA ASN A 23 7.64 3.33 24.11
C ASN A 23 6.49 3.41 25.13
N ARG A 24 5.33 3.83 24.69
CA ARG A 24 4.12 3.95 25.53
C ARG A 24 3.23 2.71 25.51
N ARG A 25 3.54 1.72 24.67
CA ARG A 25 2.77 0.49 24.49
C ARG A 25 1.29 0.75 24.14
N ILE A 26 1.06 1.68 23.22
CA ILE A 26 -0.28 2.08 22.78
C ILE A 26 -0.60 1.62 21.34
N GLN A 27 -0.02 0.50 20.91
CA GLN A 27 -0.27 -0.09 19.59
C GLN A 27 -1.74 -0.42 19.34
N ASP A 28 -2.50 -0.66 20.40
CA ASP A 28 -3.94 -0.87 20.34
C ASP A 28 -4.72 0.40 19.98
N LEU A 29 -4.16 1.56 20.27
CA LEU A 29 -4.78 2.86 20.04
C LEU A 29 -4.26 3.52 18.76
N ILE A 30 -2.96 3.44 18.50
CA ILE A 30 -2.33 3.90 17.26
C ILE A 30 -1.75 2.66 16.56
N CYS A 31 -2.50 2.14 15.60
CA CYS A 31 -2.20 0.85 14.97
C CYS A 31 -1.13 0.96 13.90
N ASP A 32 -1.15 2.02 13.09
CA ASP A 32 -0.22 2.21 11.98
C ASP A 32 -0.08 3.68 11.59
N VAL A 33 1.06 4.01 11.01
CA VAL A 33 1.37 5.34 10.48
C VAL A 33 2.02 5.17 9.11
N LYS A 34 1.43 5.77 8.08
CA LYS A 34 1.90 5.63 6.70
C LYS A 34 2.10 6.97 6.01
N VAL A 35 3.14 7.03 5.21
CA VAL A 35 3.39 8.09 4.23
C VAL A 35 3.27 7.46 2.86
N PRO A 36 2.15 7.66 2.14
CA PRO A 36 1.97 7.02 0.83
C PRO A 36 2.99 7.55 -0.17
N THR A 37 3.66 6.62 -0.83
CA THR A 37 4.65 6.90 -1.88
C THR A 37 4.35 6.08 -3.11
N GLU A 38 4.72 6.62 -4.27
CA GLU A 38 4.73 5.88 -5.53
C GLU A 38 6.15 5.74 -6.03
N THR A 39 6.43 4.66 -6.72
CA THR A 39 7.70 4.47 -7.41
C THR A 39 7.58 5.02 -8.83
N VAL A 40 8.38 6.02 -9.15
CA VAL A 40 8.43 6.65 -10.47
C VAL A 40 9.79 6.40 -11.08
N LEU A 41 9.81 6.06 -12.35
CA LEU A 41 11.06 5.98 -13.12
C LEU A 41 11.43 7.38 -13.60
N GLU A 42 12.53 7.91 -13.10
CA GLU A 42 13.11 9.16 -13.56
C GLU A 42 14.29 8.90 -14.51
N GLU A 43 14.30 9.63 -15.60
CA GLU A 43 15.42 9.56 -16.55
C GLU A 43 16.66 10.19 -15.93
N VAL A 44 17.75 9.44 -15.93
CA VAL A 44 19.06 9.95 -15.52
C VAL A 44 19.75 10.53 -16.74
N LEU A 45 19.98 11.83 -16.71
CA LEU A 45 20.68 12.56 -17.75
C LEU A 45 22.13 12.79 -17.33
N ASP A 46 23.03 12.69 -18.30
CA ASP A 46 24.43 13.10 -18.11
C ASP A 46 24.56 14.64 -18.06
N LYS A 47 25.77 15.13 -17.80
CA LYS A 47 26.07 16.58 -17.81
C LYS A 47 25.86 17.24 -19.18
N ARG A 48 25.64 16.46 -20.24
CA ARG A 48 25.37 16.91 -21.58
C ARG A 48 23.91 16.79 -21.99
N GLY A 49 23.04 16.31 -21.08
CA GLY A 49 21.61 16.17 -21.31
C GLY A 49 21.19 14.88 -22.04
N ASN A 50 22.11 13.91 -22.21
CA ASN A 50 21.78 12.62 -22.83
C ASN A 50 21.25 11.64 -21.78
N LYS A 51 20.23 10.86 -22.15
CA LYS A 51 19.69 9.80 -21.30
C LYS A 51 20.74 8.70 -21.10
N THR A 52 21.15 8.49 -19.85
CA THR A 52 22.13 7.47 -19.46
C THR A 52 21.49 6.25 -18.81
N GLY A 53 20.24 6.37 -18.38
CA GLY A 53 19.51 5.28 -17.74
C GLY A 53 18.19 5.76 -17.11
N GLU A 54 17.57 4.87 -16.39
CA GLU A 54 16.38 5.15 -15.60
C GLU A 54 16.68 4.79 -14.13
N LYS A 55 16.25 5.63 -13.22
CA LYS A 55 16.38 5.42 -11.78
C LYS A 55 15.01 5.37 -11.16
N GLU A 56 14.76 4.36 -10.35
CA GLU A 56 13.58 4.32 -9.51
C GLU A 56 13.68 5.34 -8.39
N VAL A 57 12.72 6.25 -8.34
CA VAL A 57 12.62 7.28 -7.31
C VAL A 57 11.26 7.15 -6.63
N GLN A 58 11.28 7.12 -5.31
CA GLN A 58 10.05 7.17 -4.54
C GLN A 58 9.58 8.61 -4.39
N ARG A 59 8.41 8.89 -4.91
CA ARG A 59 7.74 10.18 -4.79
C ARG A 59 6.60 10.08 -3.79
N LYS A 60 6.50 11.05 -2.89
CA LYS A 60 5.37 11.14 -1.96
C LYS A 60 4.12 11.55 -2.72
N LEU A 61 3.04 10.78 -2.57
CA LEU A 61 1.74 11.09 -3.20
C LEU A 61 1.10 12.33 -2.60
N TYR A 62 1.24 12.52 -1.31
CA TYR A 62 0.68 13.65 -0.56
C TYR A 62 1.75 14.31 0.31
N PRO A 63 2.59 15.21 -0.27
CA PRO A 63 3.62 15.92 0.50
C PRO A 63 3.00 16.78 1.60
N GLY A 64 3.58 16.73 2.79
CA GLY A 64 3.06 17.46 3.95
C GLY A 64 1.94 16.76 4.71
N TYR A 65 1.59 15.53 4.36
CA TYR A 65 0.55 14.74 5.01
C TYR A 65 1.07 13.37 5.46
N VAL A 66 0.59 12.95 6.61
CA VAL A 66 0.83 11.61 7.17
C VAL A 66 -0.51 10.98 7.51
N PHE A 67 -0.67 9.72 7.18
CA PHE A 67 -1.89 8.97 7.45
C PHE A 67 -1.70 8.09 8.69
N VAL A 68 -2.60 8.21 9.64
CA VAL A 68 -2.54 7.51 10.92
C VAL A 68 -3.79 6.65 11.10
N LYS A 69 -3.60 5.36 11.30
CA LYS A 69 -4.65 4.43 11.70
C LYS A 69 -4.69 4.37 13.22
N MET A 70 -5.68 5.01 13.81
CA MET A 70 -5.76 5.17 15.25
C MET A 70 -7.19 5.22 15.77
N VAL A 71 -7.35 4.97 17.05
CA VAL A 71 -8.56 5.28 17.80
C VAL A 71 -8.44 6.69 18.35
N MET A 72 -9.39 7.56 17.99
CA MET A 72 -9.37 8.96 18.42
C MET A 72 -9.86 9.09 19.85
N ASN A 73 -9.02 9.61 20.73
CA ASN A 73 -9.34 10.08 22.07
C ASN A 73 -8.41 11.24 22.44
N ASP A 74 -8.64 11.86 23.57
CA ASP A 74 -7.86 13.02 24.03
C ASP A 74 -6.37 12.69 24.15
N ASN A 75 -6.02 11.48 24.57
CA ASN A 75 -4.65 11.01 24.72
C ASN A 75 -3.94 10.85 23.36
N THR A 76 -4.57 10.13 22.42
CA THR A 76 -3.99 9.91 21.08
C THR A 76 -3.93 11.19 20.29
N TRP A 77 -4.94 12.04 20.39
CA TRP A 77 -4.95 13.37 19.77
C TRP A 77 -3.78 14.24 20.26
N TYR A 78 -3.57 14.26 21.57
CA TYR A 78 -2.47 15.02 22.20
C TYR A 78 -1.10 14.49 21.75
N ILE A 79 -0.91 13.18 21.73
CA ILE A 79 0.35 12.54 21.34
C ILE A 79 0.69 12.88 19.88
N VAL A 80 -0.24 12.72 18.98
CA VAL A 80 -0.04 12.99 17.55
C VAL A 80 0.22 14.47 17.30
N ARG A 81 -0.57 15.34 17.89
CA ARG A 81 -0.41 16.79 17.71
C ARG A 81 0.91 17.34 18.25
N ASN A 82 1.40 16.77 19.33
CA ASN A 82 2.67 17.22 19.95
C ASN A 82 3.92 16.54 19.35
N THR A 83 3.75 15.67 18.36
CA THR A 83 4.88 15.08 17.65
C THR A 83 5.63 16.19 16.88
N ARG A 84 6.94 16.20 17.00
CA ARG A 84 7.79 17.21 16.35
C ARG A 84 7.64 17.16 14.83
N GLY A 85 7.33 18.30 14.22
CA GLY A 85 7.10 18.43 12.78
C GLY A 85 5.62 18.30 12.37
N CYS A 86 4.75 17.89 13.28
CA CYS A 86 3.31 17.84 13.09
C CYS A 86 2.69 19.22 13.35
N THR A 87 1.83 19.68 12.43
CA THR A 87 1.12 20.97 12.57
C THR A 87 -0.32 20.79 13.08
N GLY A 88 -0.88 19.60 12.99
CA GLY A 88 -2.21 19.26 13.46
C GLY A 88 -2.95 18.28 12.57
N PHE A 89 -4.17 17.94 12.98
CA PHE A 89 -5.05 17.08 12.19
C PHE A 89 -5.74 17.88 11.07
N VAL A 90 -6.01 17.19 9.96
CA VAL A 90 -6.83 17.70 8.86
C VAL A 90 -8.30 17.44 9.19
N GLY A 91 -9.12 18.46 9.08
CA GLY A 91 -10.55 18.39 9.31
C GLY A 91 -11.17 19.78 9.51
N PRO A 92 -12.51 19.89 9.45
CA PRO A 92 -13.21 21.16 9.67
C PRO A 92 -12.97 21.67 11.09
N GLU A 93 -12.73 22.96 11.23
CA GLU A 93 -12.45 23.63 12.51
C GLU A 93 -11.32 23.02 13.35
N SER A 94 -10.29 22.44 12.69
CA SER A 94 -9.17 21.74 13.31
C SER A 94 -9.58 20.49 14.13
N LYS A 95 -10.79 20.00 13.93
CA LYS A 95 -11.23 18.73 14.49
C LYS A 95 -10.79 17.58 13.59
N PRO A 96 -10.22 16.52 14.15
CA PRO A 96 -9.86 15.36 13.35
C PRO A 96 -11.11 14.67 12.82
N GLU A 97 -11.13 14.43 11.52
CA GLU A 97 -12.19 13.70 10.84
C GLU A 97 -11.64 12.40 10.26
N PRO A 98 -12.25 11.25 10.55
CA PRO A 98 -11.80 9.98 10.01
C PRO A 98 -12.09 9.91 8.50
N LEU A 99 -11.14 9.37 7.74
CA LEU A 99 -11.37 9.03 6.35
C LEU A 99 -12.36 7.87 6.24
N SER A 100 -13.22 7.93 5.23
CA SER A 100 -14.05 6.78 4.87
C SER A 100 -13.20 5.65 4.27
N GLU A 101 -13.71 4.42 4.31
CA GLU A 101 -13.04 3.27 3.70
C GLU A 101 -12.75 3.48 2.21
N ALA A 102 -13.65 4.13 1.50
CA ALA A 102 -13.48 4.48 0.08
C ALA A 102 -12.34 5.48 -0.14
N GLU A 103 -12.19 6.47 0.72
CA GLU A 103 -11.09 7.45 0.66
C GLU A 103 -9.75 6.81 1.00
N VAL A 104 -9.72 5.94 2.01
CA VAL A 104 -8.53 5.17 2.38
C VAL A 104 -8.05 4.30 1.22
N ALA A 105 -8.96 3.56 0.58
CA ALA A 105 -8.66 2.74 -0.58
C ALA A 105 -8.17 3.58 -1.77
N LYS A 106 -8.81 4.72 -2.03
CA LYS A 106 -8.44 5.64 -3.11
C LYS A 106 -7.06 6.26 -2.91
N MET A 107 -6.69 6.55 -1.67
CA MET A 107 -5.40 7.13 -1.34
C MET A 107 -4.27 6.11 -1.26
N GLY A 108 -4.56 4.81 -1.37
CA GLY A 108 -3.56 3.74 -1.33
C GLY A 108 -2.86 3.58 0.02
N VAL A 109 -3.46 4.09 1.09
CA VAL A 109 -2.90 4.07 2.45
C VAL A 109 -3.05 2.70 3.09
N GLU A 110 -4.18 2.06 2.89
CA GLU A 110 -4.39 0.65 3.17
C GLU A 110 -4.53 -0.11 1.86
N THR A 111 -3.59 -0.96 1.57
CA THR A 111 -3.76 -2.09 0.69
C THR A 111 -4.34 -3.28 1.45
N THR A 112 -5.26 -3.04 2.35
CA THR A 112 -6.23 -3.99 2.80
C THR A 112 -7.56 -3.70 2.07
N ALA A 113 -7.53 -3.56 0.75
CA ALA A 113 -8.30 -4.56 0.10
C ALA A 113 -7.67 -5.88 0.55
N GLU A 114 -8.27 -6.62 1.46
CA GLU A 114 -8.31 -8.04 1.29
C GLU A 114 -8.61 -8.17 -0.20
N LEU A 115 -7.58 -8.46 -0.98
CA LEU A 115 -7.80 -9.08 -2.27
C LEU A 115 -8.47 -10.39 -1.87
N THR A 116 -9.76 -10.32 -1.62
CA THR A 116 -10.63 -11.47 -1.60
C THR A 116 -10.58 -11.97 -3.02
N VAL A 117 -9.52 -12.70 -3.28
CA VAL A 117 -9.48 -13.55 -4.45
C VAL A 117 -10.64 -14.52 -4.24
N ASP A 118 -11.59 -14.51 -5.15
CA ASP A 118 -12.76 -15.38 -5.09
C ASP A 118 -12.39 -16.86 -5.25
N TYR A 119 -11.09 -17.19 -5.27
CA TYR A 119 -10.53 -18.52 -5.43
C TYR A 119 -9.52 -18.85 -4.32
N LYS A 120 -9.32 -20.13 -4.07
CA LYS A 120 -8.40 -20.68 -3.06
C LYS A 120 -7.39 -21.62 -3.69
N VAL A 121 -6.35 -21.96 -2.94
CA VAL A 121 -5.42 -23.02 -3.34
C VAL A 121 -6.20 -24.33 -3.56
N GLY A 122 -6.04 -24.92 -4.75
CA GLY A 122 -6.75 -26.11 -5.20
C GLY A 122 -7.97 -25.83 -6.09
N ASP A 123 -8.40 -24.57 -6.22
CA ASP A 123 -9.51 -24.20 -7.10
C ASP A 123 -9.07 -24.16 -8.57
N THR A 124 -10.02 -24.40 -9.45
CA THR A 124 -9.82 -24.25 -10.89
C THR A 124 -10.10 -22.82 -11.29
N VAL A 125 -9.19 -22.22 -12.02
CA VAL A 125 -9.25 -20.82 -12.43
C VAL A 125 -8.99 -20.67 -13.93
N GLU A 126 -9.61 -19.66 -14.52
CA GLU A 126 -9.37 -19.24 -15.89
C GLU A 126 -8.45 -18.02 -15.93
N ILE A 127 -7.52 -18.03 -16.85
CA ILE A 127 -6.63 -16.90 -17.09
C ILE A 127 -7.32 -15.92 -18.03
N THR A 128 -7.55 -14.70 -17.54
CA THR A 128 -8.35 -13.68 -18.26
C THR A 128 -7.50 -12.65 -18.99
N ALA A 129 -6.18 -12.65 -18.77
CA ALA A 129 -5.27 -11.73 -19.43
C ALA A 129 -3.84 -12.29 -19.51
N GLY A 130 -3.10 -11.87 -20.53
CA GLY A 130 -1.70 -12.23 -20.74
C GLY A 130 -1.50 -13.26 -21.83
N PRO A 131 -0.27 -13.78 -21.98
CA PRO A 131 0.08 -14.71 -23.06
C PRO A 131 -0.63 -16.07 -22.98
N MET A 132 -1.27 -16.36 -21.86
CA MET A 132 -1.99 -17.63 -21.59
C MET A 132 -3.50 -17.40 -21.38
N GLU A 133 -4.03 -16.29 -21.86
CA GLU A 133 -5.47 -15.96 -21.80
C GLU A 133 -6.33 -17.09 -22.38
N GLY A 134 -7.41 -17.42 -21.69
CA GLY A 134 -8.31 -18.52 -22.05
C GLY A 134 -7.83 -19.91 -21.62
N SER A 135 -6.69 -20.01 -20.95
CA SER A 135 -6.21 -21.26 -20.38
C SER A 135 -6.82 -21.49 -18.99
N VAL A 136 -7.09 -22.74 -18.67
CA VAL A 136 -7.61 -23.15 -17.36
C VAL A 136 -6.50 -23.85 -16.59
N GLY A 137 -6.38 -23.54 -15.32
CA GLY A 137 -5.39 -24.14 -14.45
C GLY A 137 -5.88 -24.30 -13.02
N THR A 138 -5.09 -24.97 -12.20
CA THR A 138 -5.37 -25.15 -10.77
C THR A 138 -4.42 -24.28 -9.95
N VAL A 139 -4.95 -23.58 -8.97
CA VAL A 139 -4.17 -22.72 -8.07
C VAL A 139 -3.30 -23.56 -7.15
N GLU A 140 -1.98 -23.41 -7.22
CA GLU A 140 -1.02 -24.07 -6.31
C GLU A 140 -0.67 -23.22 -5.11
N GLU A 141 -0.47 -21.93 -5.33
CA GLU A 141 -0.03 -20.99 -4.28
C GLU A 141 -0.57 -19.59 -4.56
N ILE A 142 -0.94 -18.88 -3.51
CA ILE A 142 -1.40 -17.50 -3.58
C ILE A 142 -0.50 -16.65 -2.70
N ASP A 143 0.21 -15.73 -3.30
CA ASP A 143 1.03 -14.73 -2.60
C ASP A 143 0.32 -13.38 -2.63
N ILE A 144 -0.48 -13.13 -1.62
CA ILE A 144 -1.26 -11.88 -1.50
C ILE A 144 -0.35 -10.66 -1.35
N PRO A 145 0.70 -10.66 -0.51
CA PRO A 145 1.64 -9.56 -0.39
C PRO A 145 2.34 -9.20 -1.69
N ALA A 146 2.75 -10.21 -2.47
CA ALA A 146 3.39 -10.00 -3.77
C ALA A 146 2.38 -9.75 -4.92
N ARG A 147 1.08 -9.89 -4.65
CA ARG A 147 -0.02 -9.84 -5.65
C ARG A 147 0.13 -10.84 -6.77
N LYS A 148 0.68 -11.99 -6.47
CA LYS A 148 0.97 -13.05 -7.43
C LYS A 148 0.23 -14.32 -7.06
N VAL A 149 -0.09 -15.11 -8.07
CA VAL A 149 -0.66 -16.46 -7.93
C VAL A 149 0.11 -17.41 -8.80
N ARG A 150 0.45 -18.55 -8.25
CA ARG A 150 1.03 -19.66 -9.02
C ARG A 150 -0.09 -20.61 -9.41
N VAL A 151 -0.29 -20.75 -10.70
CA VAL A 151 -1.32 -21.60 -11.29
C VAL A 151 -0.66 -22.71 -12.09
N LYS A 152 -1.09 -23.92 -11.89
CA LYS A 152 -0.67 -25.08 -12.66
C LYS A 152 -1.59 -25.23 -13.88
N ILE A 153 -1.06 -24.94 -15.05
CA ILE A 153 -1.81 -25.00 -16.31
C ILE A 153 -1.51 -26.31 -17.00
N THR A 154 -2.54 -26.99 -17.45
CA THR A 154 -2.41 -28.18 -18.27
C THR A 154 -2.50 -27.81 -19.74
N MET A 155 -1.37 -27.84 -20.43
CA MET A 155 -1.29 -27.63 -21.88
C MET A 155 -0.58 -28.81 -22.56
N PHE A 156 -1.14 -29.29 -23.67
CA PHE A 156 -0.58 -30.40 -24.46
C PHE A 156 -0.24 -31.66 -23.65
N GLY A 157 -1.06 -31.96 -22.63
CA GLY A 157 -0.85 -33.13 -21.76
C GLY A 157 0.31 -32.99 -20.77
N ARG A 158 0.82 -31.77 -20.58
CA ARG A 158 1.85 -31.45 -19.56
C ARG A 158 1.36 -30.38 -18.62
N GLU A 159 1.72 -30.52 -17.38
CA GLU A 159 1.45 -29.53 -16.34
C GLU A 159 2.63 -28.55 -16.27
N LEU A 160 2.35 -27.27 -16.40
CA LEU A 160 3.32 -26.21 -16.34
C LEU A 160 2.91 -25.20 -15.26
N PRO A 161 3.79 -24.91 -14.29
CA PRO A 161 3.53 -23.84 -13.33
C PRO A 161 3.67 -22.48 -14.05
N ALA A 162 2.65 -21.63 -13.91
CA ALA A 162 2.68 -20.26 -14.39
C ALA A 162 2.49 -19.30 -13.22
N GLU A 163 3.34 -18.30 -13.13
CA GLU A 163 3.21 -17.21 -12.16
C GLU A 163 2.49 -16.05 -12.82
N LEU A 164 1.34 -15.68 -12.28
CA LEU A 164 0.44 -14.67 -12.80
C LEU A 164 0.11 -13.65 -11.70
N GLU A 165 -0.40 -12.50 -12.10
CA GLU A 165 -0.91 -11.53 -11.16
C GLU A 165 -2.34 -11.89 -10.72
N LEU A 166 -2.71 -11.57 -9.49
CA LEU A 166 -4.02 -11.93 -8.92
C LEU A 166 -5.21 -11.45 -9.76
N HIS A 167 -5.06 -10.32 -10.44
CA HIS A 167 -6.11 -9.75 -11.29
C HIS A 167 -6.24 -10.43 -12.67
N GLN A 168 -5.25 -11.22 -13.08
CA GLN A 168 -5.24 -11.93 -14.37
C GLN A 168 -5.96 -13.27 -14.32
N VAL A 169 -6.45 -13.64 -13.15
CA VAL A 169 -7.04 -14.96 -12.89
C VAL A 169 -8.42 -14.80 -12.29
N LYS A 170 -9.38 -15.58 -12.76
CA LYS A 170 -10.76 -15.59 -12.28
C LYS A 170 -11.19 -17.02 -11.99
N LEU A 171 -12.04 -17.20 -10.98
CA LEU A 171 -12.66 -18.50 -10.70
C LEU A 171 -13.42 -18.98 -11.96
N PHE A 172 -13.17 -20.24 -12.36
CA PHE A 172 -13.82 -20.86 -13.51
C PHE A 172 -15.27 -21.25 -13.22
#